data_194a37043aba3ebfbbe4681c59033527
#
_entry.id   194a37043aba3ebfbbe4681c59033527
#
_cell.length_a   1.000
_cell.length_b   1.000
_cell.length_c   1.000
_cell.angle_alpha   90.00
_cell.angle_beta   90.00
_cell.angle_gamma   90.00
#
_symmetry.space_group_name_H-M   'P 1'
#
loop_
_entity.id
_entity.type
_entity.pdbx_description
1 polymer ?
#
loop_
_entity_poly.entity_id
_entity_poly.type
_entity_poly.pdbx_seq_one_letter_code
_entity_poly.pdbx_strand_id
1 'polypeptide(L)'
;EEFAFNRALEFSPDSKMLAFIRFDEREVPSYTFPVFAGEVPHIAPYEKYPGEYTYKYPKTGEKNSKVSVHTFDIKSKVTRKINLPLEEGGYIPRIRFTQAPNKLAIMTLNRHQNRFDIYMANPRSALCKLTIRDEAEQYIKEQAYSDIVFYPETIVMMSERDGYNHLYLYTIGGNLIKQVTKGKFEVKDFLGWDKPTNTFYYTSNEESPLRTAVYKTDAKGKTIKLSTRTGTNSAIFSTNLSYYINNFSNIDTPTLITINNNKGKELTTLLDNSKLKSEVATLN
;
A
#
# COMPACT_ATOMS: atom_id res chain seq x y z
N GLU A 1 7.32 -12.24 6.27
CA GLU A 1 8.39 -11.31 5.81
C GLU A 1 8.09 -10.75 4.42
N GLU A 2 7.72 -11.60 3.44
CA GLU A 2 7.48 -11.19 2.04
C GLU A 2 6.48 -10.03 1.90
N PHE A 3 5.42 -10.00 2.71
CA PHE A 3 4.40 -8.94 2.69
C PHE A 3 4.57 -7.87 3.76
N ALA A 4 5.75 -7.77 4.36
CA ALA A 4 6.09 -6.79 5.40
C ALA A 4 5.04 -6.70 6.54
N PHE A 5 4.53 -7.85 6.98
CA PHE A 5 3.61 -7.88 8.12
C PHE A 5 4.33 -7.46 9.41
N ASN A 6 3.84 -6.41 10.02
CA ASN A 6 4.13 -6.10 11.42
C ASN A 6 2.93 -6.45 12.33
N ARG A 7 1.74 -6.66 11.73
CA ARG A 7 0.57 -7.16 12.43
C ARG A 7 -0.42 -7.80 11.42
N ALA A 8 -0.94 -8.96 11.76
CA ALA A 8 -1.87 -9.71 10.92
C ALA A 8 -3.32 -9.64 11.48
N LEU A 9 -3.71 -8.48 12.01
CA LEU A 9 -5.02 -8.26 12.61
C LEU A 9 -5.54 -6.83 12.38
N GLU A 10 -6.86 -6.68 12.39
CA GLU A 10 -7.58 -5.40 12.25
C GLU A 10 -8.80 -5.37 13.17
N PHE A 11 -9.02 -4.24 13.84
CA PHE A 11 -10.28 -3.97 14.53
C PHE A 11 -11.29 -3.31 13.58
N SER A 12 -12.59 -3.65 13.73
CA SER A 12 -13.64 -2.90 13.05
C SER A 12 -13.68 -1.45 13.55
N PRO A 13 -14.14 -0.48 12.71
CA PRO A 13 -14.20 0.93 13.10
C PRO A 13 -15.00 1.20 14.39
N ASP A 14 -16.00 0.36 14.71
CA ASP A 14 -16.78 0.43 15.93
C ASP A 14 -16.18 -0.38 17.10
N SER A 15 -14.99 -0.95 16.93
CA SER A 15 -14.24 -1.76 17.89
C SER A 15 -15.00 -2.98 18.43
N LYS A 16 -16.04 -3.48 17.71
CA LYS A 16 -16.84 -4.63 18.15
C LYS A 16 -16.39 -5.97 17.58
N MET A 17 -15.60 -5.92 16.51
CA MET A 17 -15.07 -7.09 15.84
C MET A 17 -13.56 -6.98 15.72
N LEU A 18 -12.87 -8.12 15.80
CA LEU A 18 -11.47 -8.29 15.42
C LEU A 18 -11.43 -9.23 14.23
N ALA A 19 -10.72 -8.89 13.19
CA ALA A 19 -10.34 -9.79 12.09
C ALA A 19 -8.85 -10.11 12.19
N PHE A 20 -8.46 -11.36 11.91
CA PHE A 20 -7.05 -11.76 11.93
C PHE A 20 -6.76 -12.86 10.91
N ILE A 21 -5.52 -12.90 10.46
CA ILE A 21 -5.00 -13.95 9.59
C ILE A 21 -4.35 -15.02 10.48
N ARG A 22 -4.71 -16.28 10.25
CA ARG A 22 -4.07 -17.44 10.86
C ARG A 22 -3.16 -18.09 9.84
N PHE A 23 -1.92 -18.35 10.25
CA PHE A 23 -0.91 -19.08 9.50
C PHE A 23 -0.75 -20.48 10.11
N ASP A 24 -0.82 -21.50 9.28
CA ASP A 24 -0.49 -22.87 9.64
C ASP A 24 0.78 -23.28 8.89
N GLU A 25 1.89 -23.30 9.64
CA GLU A 25 3.22 -23.53 9.10
C GLU A 25 3.78 -24.93 9.41
N ARG A 26 2.93 -25.87 9.84
CA ARG A 26 3.36 -27.21 10.25
C ARG A 26 4.06 -27.96 9.12
N GLU A 27 3.67 -27.74 7.89
CA GLU A 27 4.23 -28.38 6.69
C GLU A 27 5.30 -27.53 5.99
N VAL A 28 5.61 -26.34 6.50
CA VAL A 28 6.62 -25.45 5.93
C VAL A 28 8.00 -25.88 6.39
N PRO A 29 8.96 -26.11 5.46
CA PRO A 29 10.35 -26.42 5.84
C PRO A 29 11.00 -25.30 6.62
N SER A 30 11.98 -25.67 7.44
CA SER A 30 12.83 -24.72 8.17
C SER A 30 14.14 -24.49 7.44
N TYR A 31 14.64 -23.28 7.53
CA TYR A 31 15.96 -22.89 7.05
C TYR A 31 16.78 -22.24 8.17
N THR A 32 18.08 -22.54 8.19
CA THR A 32 19.00 -22.04 9.23
C THR A 32 20.02 -21.12 8.60
N PHE A 33 20.15 -19.92 9.16
CA PHE A 33 21.18 -18.93 8.78
C PHE A 33 22.27 -18.86 9.84
N PRO A 34 23.54 -18.73 9.44
CA PRO A 34 24.57 -18.29 10.35
C PRO A 34 24.36 -16.80 10.70
N VAL A 35 24.49 -16.45 11.98
CA VAL A 35 24.36 -15.07 12.47
C VAL A 35 25.64 -14.67 13.17
N PHE A 36 26.21 -13.55 12.76
CA PHE A 36 27.47 -13.02 13.29
C PHE A 36 27.22 -11.93 14.32
N ALA A 37 28.23 -11.68 15.19
CA ALA A 37 28.12 -10.65 16.22
C ALA A 37 27.83 -9.26 15.64
N GLY A 38 26.88 -8.55 16.22
CA GLY A 38 26.47 -7.19 15.81
C GLY A 38 25.38 -7.13 14.74
N GLU A 39 25.12 -8.18 13.97
CA GLU A 39 24.09 -8.16 12.91
C GLU A 39 22.68 -8.21 13.49
N VAL A 40 22.46 -9.02 14.52
CA VAL A 40 21.16 -9.17 15.19
C VAL A 40 21.40 -9.24 16.71
N PRO A 41 21.61 -8.11 17.38
CA PRO A 41 22.06 -8.07 18.80
C PRO A 41 21.15 -8.80 19.78
N HIS A 42 19.86 -8.92 19.48
CA HIS A 42 18.88 -9.60 20.34
C HIS A 42 18.85 -11.12 20.19
N ILE A 43 19.57 -11.71 19.21
CA ILE A 43 19.60 -13.16 18.98
C ILE A 43 20.72 -13.84 19.73
N ALA A 44 21.69 -13.14 20.23
CA ALA A 44 22.81 -13.48 21.11
C ALA A 44 24.14 -12.94 20.57
N PRO A 45 25.03 -12.48 21.41
CA PRO A 45 26.36 -12.05 21.00
C PRO A 45 27.23 -13.30 20.76
N TYR A 46 27.57 -13.57 19.52
CA TYR A 46 28.58 -14.56 19.14
C TYR A 46 29.91 -13.84 18.93
N GLU A 47 30.85 -14.04 19.80
CA GLU A 47 32.12 -13.32 19.74
C GLU A 47 33.13 -13.94 18.74
N LYS A 48 33.22 -15.27 18.67
CA LYS A 48 34.25 -15.97 17.86
C LYS A 48 33.67 -16.84 16.75
N TYR A 49 32.49 -17.40 16.96
CA TYR A 49 31.85 -18.31 16.02
C TYR A 49 30.45 -17.82 15.73
N PRO A 50 29.92 -18.03 14.49
CA PRO A 50 28.53 -17.69 14.18
C PRO A 50 27.58 -18.55 15.01
N GLY A 51 26.47 -17.96 15.41
CA GLY A 51 25.34 -18.70 15.91
C GLY A 51 24.38 -19.09 14.78
N GLU A 52 23.27 -19.70 15.16
CA GLU A 52 22.27 -20.17 14.21
C GLU A 52 20.93 -19.48 14.48
N TYR A 53 20.30 -18.99 13.39
CA TYR A 53 18.93 -18.51 13.39
C TYR A 53 18.08 -19.37 12.45
N THR A 54 17.19 -20.16 13.03
CA THR A 54 16.32 -21.09 12.29
C THR A 54 14.89 -20.59 12.29
N TYR A 55 14.26 -20.50 11.12
CA TYR A 55 12.86 -20.15 10.96
C TYR A 55 12.21 -20.85 9.76
N LYS A 56 10.88 -20.77 9.66
CA LYS A 56 10.12 -21.35 8.55
C LYS A 56 10.38 -20.57 7.29
N TYR A 57 10.94 -21.23 6.27
CA TYR A 57 11.30 -20.62 5.00
C TYR A 57 11.17 -21.62 3.86
N PRO A 58 10.07 -21.57 3.09
CA PRO A 58 9.91 -22.47 1.96
C PRO A 58 10.77 -22.00 0.80
N LYS A 59 11.58 -22.88 0.24
CA LYS A 59 12.28 -22.63 -1.03
C LYS A 59 11.31 -22.78 -2.20
N THR A 60 11.77 -22.38 -3.39
CA THR A 60 10.99 -22.52 -4.64
C THR A 60 10.49 -23.95 -4.82
N GLY A 61 9.19 -24.10 -5.04
CA GLY A 61 8.53 -25.39 -5.21
C GLY A 61 8.10 -26.10 -3.93
N GLU A 62 8.50 -25.63 -2.75
CA GLU A 62 8.10 -26.20 -1.46
C GLU A 62 6.75 -25.67 -0.98
N LYS A 63 6.19 -26.31 0.05
CA LYS A 63 4.88 -25.94 0.63
C LYS A 63 4.95 -24.62 1.37
N ASN A 64 4.00 -23.74 1.05
CA ASN A 64 3.74 -22.50 1.77
C ASN A 64 2.92 -22.73 3.05
N SER A 65 2.88 -21.69 3.91
CA SER A 65 1.92 -21.57 4.99
C SER A 65 0.50 -21.68 4.46
N LYS A 66 -0.34 -22.47 5.12
CA LYS A 66 -1.79 -22.49 4.88
C LYS A 66 -2.42 -21.32 5.62
N VAL A 67 -2.95 -20.36 4.89
CA VAL A 67 -3.49 -19.12 5.47
C VAL A 67 -5.00 -19.10 5.46
N SER A 68 -5.59 -18.46 6.47
CA SER A 68 -7.05 -18.30 6.58
C SER A 68 -7.39 -17.03 7.37
N VAL A 69 -8.55 -16.44 7.07
CA VAL A 69 -9.07 -15.26 7.79
C VAL A 69 -10.10 -15.69 8.79
N HIS A 70 -9.98 -15.14 9.99
CA HIS A 70 -10.91 -15.35 11.08
C HIS A 70 -11.43 -14.02 11.59
N THR A 71 -12.65 -14.03 12.14
CA THR A 71 -13.25 -12.89 12.84
C THR A 71 -13.66 -13.30 14.25
N PHE A 72 -13.51 -12.38 15.18
CA PHE A 72 -13.88 -12.55 16.58
C PHE A 72 -14.84 -11.45 17.00
N ASP A 73 -16.02 -11.81 17.47
CA ASP A 73 -16.99 -10.87 18.04
C ASP A 73 -16.66 -10.65 19.51
N ILE A 74 -16.33 -9.41 19.87
CA ILE A 74 -15.84 -9.07 21.22
C ILE A 74 -16.92 -9.26 22.28
N LYS A 75 -18.19 -9.04 21.94
CA LYS A 75 -19.31 -9.17 22.89
C LYS A 75 -19.69 -10.64 23.12
N SER A 76 -19.89 -11.39 22.04
CA SER A 76 -20.34 -12.79 22.13
C SER A 76 -19.19 -13.78 22.34
N LYS A 77 -17.93 -13.34 22.19
CA LYS A 77 -16.70 -14.18 22.25
C LYS A 77 -16.65 -15.30 21.20
N VAL A 78 -17.39 -15.15 20.12
CA VAL A 78 -17.47 -16.16 19.05
C VAL A 78 -16.44 -15.87 17.96
N THR A 79 -15.61 -16.87 17.66
CA THR A 79 -14.70 -16.86 16.50
C THR A 79 -15.36 -17.56 15.31
N ARG A 80 -15.22 -16.98 14.12
CA ARG A 80 -15.65 -17.59 12.86
C ARG A 80 -14.53 -17.57 11.84
N LYS A 81 -14.38 -18.64 11.09
CA LYS A 81 -13.52 -18.69 9.91
C LYS A 81 -14.32 -18.17 8.72
N ILE A 82 -13.75 -17.23 7.96
CA ILE A 82 -14.34 -16.73 6.72
C ILE A 82 -14.27 -17.83 5.65
N ASN A 83 -15.37 -18.03 4.92
CA ASN A 83 -15.47 -18.98 3.81
C ASN A 83 -14.79 -18.40 2.56
N LEU A 84 -13.48 -18.19 2.63
CA LEU A 84 -12.67 -17.62 1.56
C LEU A 84 -12.25 -18.72 0.57
N PRO A 85 -12.58 -18.62 -0.74
CA PRO A 85 -12.16 -19.58 -1.75
C PRO A 85 -10.72 -19.31 -2.21
N LEU A 86 -9.76 -19.46 -1.29
CA LEU A 86 -8.34 -19.32 -1.58
C LEU A 86 -7.81 -20.63 -2.18
N GLU A 87 -7.06 -20.52 -3.28
CA GLU A 87 -6.40 -21.67 -3.87
C GLU A 87 -5.25 -22.19 -3.00
N GLU A 88 -4.82 -23.42 -3.24
CA GLU A 88 -3.71 -24.02 -2.52
C GLU A 88 -2.40 -23.22 -2.77
N GLY A 89 -1.69 -22.91 -1.71
CA GLY A 89 -0.46 -22.11 -1.76
C GLY A 89 -0.66 -20.62 -2.00
N GLY A 90 -1.91 -20.15 -2.11
CA GLY A 90 -2.21 -18.72 -2.26
C GLY A 90 -1.94 -17.93 -0.98
N TYR A 91 -1.91 -16.62 -1.11
CA TYR A 91 -1.52 -15.68 -0.06
C TYR A 91 -2.68 -14.75 0.33
N ILE A 92 -2.61 -14.23 1.55
CA ILE A 92 -3.46 -13.14 2.05
C ILE A 92 -2.55 -12.00 2.49
N PRO A 93 -2.11 -11.12 1.58
CA PRO A 93 -1.17 -10.04 1.92
C PRO A 93 -1.76 -8.99 2.84
N ARG A 94 -3.08 -8.71 2.76
CA ARG A 94 -3.73 -7.68 3.60
C ARG A 94 -5.18 -8.05 3.91
N ILE A 95 -5.65 -7.58 5.05
CA ILE A 95 -7.07 -7.48 5.41
C ILE A 95 -7.35 -6.05 5.87
N ARG A 96 -8.52 -5.50 5.58
CA ARG A 96 -8.93 -4.15 5.98
C ARG A 96 -10.42 -4.12 6.30
N PHE A 97 -10.80 -3.61 7.47
CA PHE A 97 -12.17 -3.17 7.64
C PHE A 97 -12.41 -1.92 6.80
N THR A 98 -13.48 -1.94 6.02
CA THR A 98 -13.87 -0.77 5.23
C THR A 98 -14.68 0.20 6.09
N GLN A 99 -14.90 1.43 5.59
CA GLN A 99 -15.81 2.37 6.23
C GLN A 99 -17.29 1.99 6.04
N ALA A 100 -17.59 1.05 5.15
CA ALA A 100 -18.96 0.53 4.97
C ALA A 100 -19.29 -0.48 6.09
N PRO A 101 -20.53 -0.44 6.65
CA PRO A 101 -20.93 -1.34 7.73
C PRO A 101 -20.81 -2.81 7.35
N ASN A 102 -20.31 -3.62 8.29
CA ASN A 102 -20.17 -5.08 8.16
C ASN A 102 -19.43 -5.53 6.89
N LYS A 103 -18.43 -4.78 6.45
CA LYS A 103 -17.59 -5.14 5.29
C LYS A 103 -16.11 -5.21 5.69
N LEU A 104 -15.56 -6.41 5.56
CA LEU A 104 -14.14 -6.71 5.68
C LEU A 104 -13.61 -7.00 4.29
N ALA A 105 -12.68 -6.19 3.81
CA ALA A 105 -11.95 -6.46 2.58
C ALA A 105 -10.81 -7.44 2.88
N ILE A 106 -10.71 -8.48 2.07
CA ILE A 106 -9.66 -9.49 2.14
C ILE A 106 -8.96 -9.47 0.78
N MET A 107 -7.69 -9.10 0.77
CA MET A 107 -6.83 -9.10 -0.40
C MET A 107 -6.13 -10.44 -0.50
N THR A 108 -6.16 -11.07 -1.67
CA THR A 108 -5.52 -12.36 -1.91
C THR A 108 -4.67 -12.33 -3.17
N LEU A 109 -3.61 -13.14 -3.19
CA LEU A 109 -2.81 -13.42 -4.37
C LEU A 109 -2.81 -14.93 -4.61
N ASN A 110 -2.79 -15.32 -5.87
CA ASN A 110 -2.49 -16.71 -6.22
C ASN A 110 -1.00 -17.03 -5.96
N ARG A 111 -0.63 -18.33 -6.06
CA ARG A 111 0.76 -18.77 -5.82
C ARG A 111 1.78 -18.07 -6.74
N HIS A 112 1.40 -17.81 -8.00
CA HIS A 112 2.26 -17.11 -8.97
C HIS A 112 2.30 -15.59 -8.79
N GLN A 113 1.49 -15.03 -7.86
CA GLN A 113 1.38 -13.60 -7.58
C GLN A 113 1.03 -12.74 -8.82
N ASN A 114 0.41 -13.33 -9.82
CA ASN A 114 -0.03 -12.65 -11.05
C ASN A 114 -1.55 -12.46 -11.13
N ARG A 115 -2.29 -12.92 -10.10
CA ARG A 115 -3.73 -12.67 -9.93
C ARG A 115 -3.98 -12.15 -8.52
N PHE A 116 -4.54 -10.96 -8.45
CA PHE A 116 -4.94 -10.27 -7.24
C PHE A 116 -6.46 -10.17 -7.15
N ASP A 117 -7.02 -10.63 -6.05
CA ASP A 117 -8.45 -10.61 -5.79
C ASP A 117 -8.76 -9.82 -4.51
N ILE A 118 -9.81 -9.00 -4.57
CA ILE A 118 -10.42 -8.38 -3.39
C ILE A 118 -11.75 -9.09 -3.13
N TYR A 119 -11.85 -9.75 -1.97
CA TYR A 119 -13.09 -10.30 -1.46
C TYR A 119 -13.70 -9.37 -0.43
N MET A 120 -15.01 -9.10 -0.53
CA MET A 120 -15.78 -8.46 0.53
C MET A 120 -16.47 -9.52 1.38
N ALA A 121 -16.08 -9.59 2.64
CA ALA A 121 -16.64 -10.52 3.61
C ALA A 121 -17.56 -9.79 4.60
N ASN A 122 -18.61 -10.49 5.03
CA ASN A 122 -19.37 -10.08 6.20
C ASN A 122 -18.76 -10.75 7.44
N PRO A 123 -18.20 -9.97 8.39
CA PRO A 123 -17.47 -10.53 9.52
C PRO A 123 -18.35 -11.32 10.51
N ARG A 124 -19.68 -11.15 10.47
CA ARG A 124 -20.62 -11.85 11.35
C ARG A 124 -21.18 -13.14 10.76
N SER A 125 -21.46 -13.17 9.45
CA SER A 125 -21.97 -14.37 8.77
C SER A 125 -20.85 -15.25 8.21
N ALA A 126 -19.62 -14.76 8.15
CA ALA A 126 -18.45 -15.40 7.55
C ALA A 126 -18.57 -15.65 6.02
N LEU A 127 -19.62 -15.13 5.37
CA LEU A 127 -19.77 -15.20 3.92
C LEU A 127 -18.90 -14.13 3.26
N CYS A 128 -18.30 -14.47 2.12
CA CYS A 128 -17.56 -13.52 1.31
C CYS A 128 -17.88 -13.67 -0.18
N LYS A 129 -17.64 -12.60 -0.93
CA LYS A 129 -17.86 -12.53 -2.38
C LYS A 129 -16.66 -11.87 -3.03
N LEU A 130 -16.21 -12.43 -4.16
CA LEU A 130 -15.25 -11.77 -5.04
C LEU A 130 -15.85 -10.45 -5.53
N THR A 131 -15.09 -9.37 -5.34
CA THR A 131 -15.53 -8.01 -5.64
C THR A 131 -14.72 -7.41 -6.78
N ILE A 132 -13.40 -7.50 -6.73
CA ILE A 132 -12.51 -7.02 -7.80
C ILE A 132 -11.47 -8.11 -8.06
N ARG A 133 -11.15 -8.30 -9.36
CA ARG A 133 -10.02 -9.10 -9.81
C ARG A 133 -9.11 -8.25 -10.67
N ASP A 134 -7.81 -8.39 -10.43
CA ASP A 134 -6.75 -7.81 -11.24
C ASP A 134 -5.76 -8.91 -11.65
N GLU A 135 -5.30 -8.89 -12.88
CA GLU A 135 -4.41 -9.91 -13.43
C GLU A 135 -3.29 -9.25 -14.21
N ALA A 136 -2.10 -9.83 -14.14
CA ALA A 136 -0.91 -9.40 -14.87
C ALA A 136 -0.24 -10.59 -15.53
N GLU A 137 0.52 -10.35 -16.60
CA GLU A 137 1.29 -11.40 -17.27
C GLU A 137 2.45 -11.91 -16.40
N GLN A 138 3.08 -11.03 -15.61
CA GLN A 138 4.20 -11.38 -14.74
C GLN A 138 3.75 -11.50 -13.28
N TYR A 139 3.72 -10.41 -12.55
CA TYR A 139 3.32 -10.39 -11.14
C TYR A 139 2.68 -9.05 -10.75
N ILE A 140 1.89 -9.08 -9.70
CA ILE A 140 1.21 -7.90 -9.13
C ILE A 140 2.16 -7.22 -8.14
N LYS A 141 2.40 -5.92 -8.30
CA LYS A 141 3.22 -5.12 -7.38
C LYS A 141 2.55 -4.96 -6.01
N GLU A 142 3.36 -4.85 -4.96
CA GLU A 142 2.88 -4.64 -3.58
C GLU A 142 1.93 -3.45 -3.45
N GLN A 143 2.19 -2.36 -4.14
CA GLN A 143 1.34 -1.18 -4.16
C GLN A 143 -0.14 -1.47 -4.49
N ALA A 144 -0.40 -2.42 -5.39
CA ALA A 144 -1.76 -2.77 -5.80
C ALA A 144 -2.63 -3.28 -4.64
N TYR A 145 -2.04 -3.93 -3.61
CA TYR A 145 -2.77 -4.44 -2.45
C TYR A 145 -2.48 -3.68 -1.14
N SER A 146 -1.45 -2.86 -1.07
CA SER A 146 -1.11 -2.07 0.12
C SER A 146 -1.77 -0.68 0.14
N ASP A 147 -1.90 -0.03 -1.03
CA ASP A 147 -2.31 1.38 -1.15
C ASP A 147 -3.78 1.56 -1.56
N ILE A 148 -4.60 0.54 -1.30
CA ILE A 148 -6.05 0.61 -1.56
C ILE A 148 -6.74 1.48 -0.50
N VAL A 149 -7.57 2.41 -0.95
CA VAL A 149 -8.39 3.23 -0.06
C VAL A 149 -9.87 2.85 -0.19
N PHE A 150 -10.45 2.39 0.92
CA PHE A 150 -11.85 2.02 1.03
C PHE A 150 -12.65 3.18 1.63
N TYR A 151 -13.51 3.78 0.84
CA TYR A 151 -14.52 4.75 1.28
C TYR A 151 -15.85 4.03 1.56
N PRO A 152 -16.87 4.68 2.16
CA PRO A 152 -18.15 4.03 2.45
C PRO A 152 -18.81 3.36 1.25
N GLU A 153 -18.74 3.99 0.08
CA GLU A 153 -19.44 3.54 -1.14
C GLU A 153 -18.52 3.21 -2.30
N THR A 154 -17.22 3.50 -2.18
CA THR A 154 -16.25 3.40 -3.30
C THR A 154 -14.91 2.89 -2.84
N ILE A 155 -14.13 2.42 -3.83
CA ILE A 155 -12.75 1.95 -3.66
C ILE A 155 -11.89 2.70 -4.67
N VAL A 156 -10.76 3.25 -4.21
CA VAL A 156 -9.68 3.74 -5.07
C VAL A 156 -8.52 2.78 -4.97
N MET A 157 -8.03 2.29 -6.09
CA MET A 157 -6.86 1.41 -6.15
C MET A 157 -5.98 1.76 -7.34
N MET A 158 -4.74 1.35 -7.29
CA MET A 158 -3.80 1.39 -8.40
C MET A 158 -3.72 0.04 -9.10
N SER A 159 -3.50 0.05 -10.42
CA SER A 159 -3.34 -1.16 -11.23
C SER A 159 -2.53 -0.87 -12.49
N GLU A 160 -1.73 -1.86 -12.92
CA GLU A 160 -0.94 -1.82 -14.16
C GLU A 160 -1.63 -2.48 -15.36
N ARG A 161 -2.94 -2.75 -15.29
CA ARG A 161 -3.71 -3.51 -16.28
C ARG A 161 -3.71 -2.94 -17.71
N ASP A 162 -3.34 -1.68 -17.89
CA ASP A 162 -3.20 -1.03 -19.20
C ASP A 162 -1.73 -0.74 -19.57
N GLY A 163 -0.77 -1.36 -18.87
CA GLY A 163 0.67 -1.29 -19.14
C GLY A 163 1.43 -0.28 -18.26
N TYR A 164 0.72 0.59 -17.53
CA TYR A 164 1.30 1.53 -16.58
C TYR A 164 0.47 1.58 -15.30
N ASN A 165 1.09 1.96 -14.18
CA ASN A 165 0.38 2.07 -12.89
C ASN A 165 -0.53 3.29 -12.87
N HIS A 166 -1.85 3.06 -12.87
CA HIS A 166 -2.86 4.11 -12.88
C HIS A 166 -3.91 3.96 -11.78
N LEU A 167 -4.59 5.07 -11.47
CA LEU A 167 -5.69 5.11 -10.50
C LEU A 167 -7.01 4.68 -11.14
N TYR A 168 -7.73 3.83 -10.44
CA TYR A 168 -9.05 3.33 -10.79
C TYR A 168 -10.03 3.56 -9.64
N LEU A 169 -11.24 4.01 -9.97
CA LEU A 169 -12.33 4.21 -9.04
C LEU A 169 -13.41 3.14 -9.28
N TYR A 170 -13.78 2.44 -8.20
CA TYR A 170 -14.83 1.42 -8.20
C TYR A 170 -15.92 1.76 -7.21
N THR A 171 -17.12 1.19 -7.41
CA THR A 171 -18.10 1.08 -6.32
C THR A 171 -17.59 0.13 -5.25
N ILE A 172 -18.10 0.22 -4.02
CA ILE A 172 -17.81 -0.75 -2.96
C ILE A 172 -18.28 -2.18 -3.30
N GLY A 173 -19.12 -2.33 -4.30
CA GLY A 173 -19.58 -3.61 -4.86
C GLY A 173 -18.67 -4.17 -5.97
N GLY A 174 -17.61 -3.43 -6.39
CA GLY A 174 -16.61 -3.87 -7.37
C GLY A 174 -16.90 -3.47 -8.81
N ASN A 175 -17.94 -2.69 -9.10
CA ASN A 175 -18.18 -2.18 -10.45
C ASN A 175 -17.20 -1.04 -10.73
N LEU A 176 -16.47 -1.11 -11.84
CA LEU A 176 -15.59 -0.04 -12.28
C LEU A 176 -16.43 1.20 -12.63
N ILE A 177 -16.14 2.33 -11.98
CA ILE A 177 -16.76 3.63 -12.28
C ILE A 177 -15.96 4.33 -13.37
N LYS A 178 -14.62 4.43 -13.18
CA LYS A 178 -13.73 5.02 -14.18
C LYS A 178 -12.25 4.70 -13.91
N GLN A 179 -11.46 4.74 -14.96
CA GLN A 179 -10.02 4.97 -14.87
C GLN A 179 -9.78 6.47 -14.68
N VAL A 180 -9.09 6.86 -13.61
CA VAL A 180 -8.89 8.26 -13.22
C VAL A 180 -7.73 8.89 -13.96
N THR A 181 -6.62 8.16 -14.08
CA THR A 181 -5.41 8.60 -14.79
C THR A 181 -5.12 7.67 -15.96
N LYS A 182 -4.53 8.21 -17.03
CA LYS A 182 -4.21 7.43 -18.24
C LYS A 182 -3.04 8.07 -18.97
N GLY A 183 -2.16 7.25 -19.55
CA GLY A 183 -1.02 7.73 -20.35
C GLY A 183 0.19 6.81 -20.25
N LYS A 184 1.31 7.21 -20.84
CA LYS A 184 2.59 6.48 -20.79
C LYS A 184 3.44 6.95 -19.60
N PHE A 185 2.87 6.84 -18.40
CA PHE A 185 3.52 7.22 -17.14
C PHE A 185 2.93 6.40 -15.99
N GLU A 186 3.59 6.42 -14.85
CA GLU A 186 3.13 5.74 -13.64
C GLU A 186 2.69 6.75 -12.58
N VAL A 187 1.57 6.49 -11.97
CA VAL A 187 1.22 7.05 -10.66
C VAL A 187 2.09 6.35 -9.62
N LYS A 188 2.75 7.15 -8.77
CA LYS A 188 3.63 6.64 -7.70
C LYS A 188 2.87 6.53 -6.37
N ASP A 189 2.11 7.57 -6.00
CA ASP A 189 1.34 7.58 -4.77
C ASP A 189 -0.05 8.18 -5.02
N PHE A 190 -1.07 7.61 -4.40
CA PHE A 190 -2.39 8.21 -4.28
C PHE A 190 -2.44 9.05 -3.00
N LEU A 191 -2.67 10.35 -3.11
CA LEU A 191 -2.60 11.31 -2.01
C LEU A 191 -3.98 11.70 -1.43
N GLY A 192 -5.06 11.46 -2.19
CA GLY A 192 -6.39 11.71 -1.71
C GLY A 192 -7.41 12.02 -2.81
N TRP A 193 -8.68 11.96 -2.43
CA TRP A 193 -9.83 12.24 -3.30
C TRP A 193 -10.78 13.23 -2.63
N ASP A 194 -10.89 14.43 -3.19
CA ASP A 194 -11.90 15.41 -2.83
C ASP A 194 -13.22 15.04 -3.52
N LYS A 195 -14.09 14.34 -2.78
CA LYS A 195 -15.38 13.85 -3.29
C LYS A 195 -16.30 14.95 -3.78
N PRO A 196 -16.50 16.07 -3.06
CA PRO A 196 -17.36 17.17 -3.51
C PRO A 196 -17.01 17.71 -4.89
N THR A 197 -15.71 17.88 -5.18
CA THR A 197 -15.24 18.38 -6.47
C THR A 197 -14.85 17.27 -7.44
N ASN A 198 -14.88 16.01 -6.97
CA ASN A 198 -14.42 14.83 -7.69
C ASN A 198 -12.97 14.98 -8.23
N THR A 199 -12.10 15.55 -7.40
CA THR A 199 -10.69 15.82 -7.73
C THR A 199 -9.77 14.83 -7.02
N PHE A 200 -8.90 14.18 -7.78
CA PHE A 200 -7.92 13.20 -7.28
C PHE A 200 -6.54 13.84 -7.23
N TYR A 201 -5.83 13.65 -6.12
CA TYR A 201 -4.47 14.11 -5.90
C TYR A 201 -3.51 12.91 -5.88
N TYR A 202 -2.39 13.02 -6.57
CA TYR A 202 -1.42 11.92 -6.70
C TYR A 202 -0.04 12.45 -7.06
N THR A 203 0.98 11.59 -6.94
CA THR A 203 2.30 11.82 -7.53
C THR A 203 2.45 10.94 -8.76
N SER A 204 3.18 11.42 -9.76
CA SER A 204 3.50 10.64 -10.95
C SER A 204 4.82 11.05 -11.59
N ASN A 205 5.34 10.18 -12.46
CA ASN A 205 6.53 10.42 -13.27
C ASN A 205 6.20 10.90 -14.71
N GLU A 206 5.05 11.55 -14.91
CA GLU A 206 4.52 11.95 -16.23
C GLU A 206 5.51 12.74 -17.07
N GLU A 207 6.33 13.62 -16.46
CA GLU A 207 7.31 14.44 -17.19
C GLU A 207 8.59 13.68 -17.55
N SER A 208 9.00 12.72 -16.73
CA SER A 208 10.24 11.96 -16.92
C SER A 208 10.30 10.78 -15.97
N PRO A 209 10.80 9.61 -16.37
CA PRO A 209 11.03 8.47 -15.49
C PRO A 209 11.92 8.78 -14.28
N LEU A 210 12.79 9.79 -14.39
CA LEU A 210 13.74 10.21 -13.35
C LEU A 210 13.16 11.25 -12.37
N ARG A 211 11.90 11.66 -12.53
CA ARG A 211 11.31 12.77 -11.78
C ARG A 211 9.94 12.39 -11.28
N THR A 212 9.58 12.93 -10.13
CA THR A 212 8.24 12.78 -9.56
C THR A 212 7.68 14.16 -9.27
N ALA A 213 6.44 14.41 -9.68
CA ALA A 213 5.74 15.65 -9.44
C ALA A 213 4.36 15.39 -8.82
N VAL A 214 3.83 16.40 -8.13
CA VAL A 214 2.50 16.36 -7.52
C VAL A 214 1.48 16.88 -8.53
N TYR A 215 0.40 16.11 -8.73
CA TYR A 215 -0.66 16.40 -9.69
C TYR A 215 -2.04 16.34 -9.04
N LYS A 216 -3.00 16.93 -9.72
CA LYS A 216 -4.42 16.66 -9.53
C LYS A 216 -5.14 16.45 -10.84
N THR A 217 -6.15 15.58 -10.83
CA THR A 217 -7.05 15.38 -11.97
C THR A 217 -8.48 15.65 -11.52
N ASP A 218 -9.20 16.52 -12.23
CA ASP A 218 -10.56 16.90 -11.92
C ASP A 218 -11.62 15.92 -12.45
N ALA A 219 -12.90 16.24 -12.20
CA ALA A 219 -14.03 15.42 -12.64
C ALA A 219 -14.08 15.20 -14.15
N LYS A 220 -13.58 16.19 -14.94
CA LYS A 220 -13.56 16.16 -16.41
C LYS A 220 -12.31 15.46 -16.97
N GLY A 221 -11.40 14.98 -16.11
CA GLY A 221 -10.14 14.34 -16.51
C GLY A 221 -9.03 15.34 -16.85
N LYS A 222 -9.19 16.64 -16.53
CA LYS A 222 -8.13 17.62 -16.71
C LYS A 222 -7.10 17.48 -15.62
N THR A 223 -5.86 17.18 -16.03
CA THR A 223 -4.70 17.09 -15.13
C THR A 223 -4.01 18.45 -15.00
N ILE A 224 -3.62 18.79 -13.77
CA ILE A 224 -2.89 19.99 -13.41
C ILE A 224 -1.72 19.59 -12.52
N LYS A 225 -0.50 19.97 -12.91
CA LYS A 225 0.69 19.86 -12.07
C LYS A 225 0.65 20.90 -10.95
N LEU A 226 0.87 20.49 -9.72
CA LEU A 226 0.88 21.34 -8.53
C LEU A 226 2.29 21.73 -8.09
N SER A 227 3.25 20.79 -8.15
CA SER A 227 4.65 21.08 -7.82
C SER A 227 5.32 21.88 -8.93
N THR A 228 6.01 22.96 -8.56
CA THR A 228 6.63 23.89 -9.52
C THR A 228 8.09 23.56 -9.81
N ARG A 229 8.77 22.85 -8.92
CA ARG A 229 10.19 22.52 -9.02
C ARG A 229 10.40 21.22 -9.76
N THR A 230 11.46 21.18 -10.58
CA THR A 230 11.87 20.00 -11.36
C THR A 230 12.83 19.12 -10.56
N GLY A 231 12.44 17.89 -10.27
CA GLY A 231 13.17 16.93 -9.46
C GLY A 231 12.26 15.88 -8.86
N THR A 232 12.58 15.37 -7.69
CA THR A 232 11.75 14.44 -6.93
C THR A 232 10.88 15.22 -5.96
N ASN A 233 9.57 15.11 -6.10
CA ASN A 233 8.59 15.68 -5.20
C ASN A 233 7.76 14.56 -4.57
N SER A 234 7.53 14.64 -3.26
CA SER A 234 6.54 13.85 -2.53
C SER A 234 5.66 14.77 -1.72
N ALA A 235 4.43 14.37 -1.44
CA ALA A 235 3.48 15.24 -0.78
C ALA A 235 2.64 14.52 0.27
N ILE A 236 2.30 15.22 1.34
CA ILE A 236 1.34 14.78 2.34
C ILE A 236 0.26 15.86 2.44
N PHE A 237 -0.97 15.49 2.11
CA PHE A 237 -2.11 16.41 2.16
C PHE A 237 -2.75 16.46 3.56
N SER A 238 -3.31 17.63 3.90
CA SER A 238 -4.21 17.76 5.03
C SER A 238 -5.49 16.92 4.80
N THR A 239 -6.17 16.54 5.87
CA THR A 239 -7.38 15.71 5.82
C THR A 239 -8.48 16.28 4.90
N ASN A 240 -8.58 17.61 4.83
CA ASN A 240 -9.54 18.31 3.97
C ASN A 240 -8.99 18.65 2.58
N LEU A 241 -7.80 18.19 2.22
CA LEU A 241 -7.12 18.38 0.95
C LEU A 241 -6.92 19.84 0.52
N SER A 242 -6.94 20.79 1.48
CA SER A 242 -6.77 22.22 1.20
C SER A 242 -5.32 22.64 1.11
N TYR A 243 -4.43 21.93 1.82
CA TYR A 243 -3.01 22.19 1.92
C TYR A 243 -2.21 20.90 1.80
N TYR A 244 -0.95 21.02 1.40
CA TYR A 244 -0.01 19.91 1.46
C TYR A 244 1.40 20.36 1.83
N ILE A 245 2.13 19.48 2.50
CA ILE A 245 3.56 19.60 2.69
C ILE A 245 4.20 18.94 1.47
N ASN A 246 5.03 19.68 0.75
CA ASN A 246 5.84 19.16 -0.35
C ASN A 246 7.28 18.97 0.14
N ASN A 247 7.80 17.78 -0.06
CA ASN A 247 9.21 17.44 0.15
C ASN A 247 9.86 17.33 -1.23
N PHE A 248 10.80 18.21 -1.53
CA PHE A 248 11.47 18.32 -2.82
C PHE A 248 12.98 18.12 -2.68
N SER A 249 13.58 17.45 -3.64
CA SER A 249 15.04 17.43 -3.84
C SER A 249 15.40 17.20 -5.31
N ASN A 250 16.61 17.54 -5.69
CA ASN A 250 17.25 17.15 -6.94
C ASN A 250 18.77 17.06 -6.73
N ILE A 251 19.53 16.80 -7.81
CA ILE A 251 20.99 16.61 -7.72
C ILE A 251 21.72 17.84 -7.14
N ASP A 252 21.20 19.06 -7.40
CA ASP A 252 21.83 20.34 -7.02
C ASP A 252 21.17 20.96 -5.78
N THR A 253 20.09 20.36 -5.28
CA THR A 253 19.30 20.96 -4.19
C THR A 253 19.01 19.91 -3.12
N PRO A 254 19.60 20.05 -1.92
CA PRO A 254 19.24 19.26 -0.75
C PRO A 254 17.74 19.39 -0.44
N THR A 255 17.24 18.49 0.39
CA THR A 255 15.83 18.46 0.79
C THR A 255 15.29 19.84 1.14
N LEU A 256 14.25 20.26 0.44
CA LEU A 256 13.48 21.47 0.67
C LEU A 256 12.04 21.08 1.05
N ILE A 257 11.56 21.56 2.18
CA ILE A 257 10.21 21.25 2.67
C ILE A 257 9.38 22.53 2.69
N THR A 258 8.24 22.51 2.01
CA THR A 258 7.34 23.65 1.88
C THR A 258 5.90 23.30 2.21
N ILE A 259 5.11 24.28 2.67
CA ILE A 259 3.66 24.20 2.75
C ILE A 259 3.06 24.88 1.52
N ASN A 260 2.17 24.17 0.84
CA ASN A 260 1.51 24.63 -0.38
C ASN A 260 -0.02 24.50 -0.24
N ASN A 261 -0.77 25.35 -0.94
CA ASN A 261 -2.20 25.14 -1.08
C ASN A 261 -2.50 24.14 -2.22
N ASN A 262 -3.75 23.66 -2.29
CA ASN A 262 -4.19 22.70 -3.31
C ASN A 262 -4.33 23.28 -4.75
N LYS A 263 -3.89 24.53 -4.95
CA LYS A 263 -3.71 25.16 -6.27
C LYS A 263 -2.24 25.18 -6.71
N GLY A 264 -1.31 24.64 -5.87
CA GLY A 264 0.12 24.59 -6.13
C GLY A 264 0.88 25.85 -5.71
N LYS A 265 0.22 26.82 -5.06
CA LYS A 265 0.90 28.01 -4.55
C LYS A 265 1.63 27.67 -3.26
N GLU A 266 2.95 27.89 -3.24
CA GLU A 266 3.78 27.84 -2.04
C GLU A 266 3.36 28.97 -1.09
N LEU A 267 3.15 28.63 0.17
CA LEU A 267 2.76 29.55 1.23
C LEU A 267 3.90 29.87 2.16
N THR A 268 4.70 28.87 2.51
CA THR A 268 5.86 29.05 3.40
C THR A 268 6.86 27.90 3.22
N THR A 269 8.12 28.17 3.51
CA THR A 269 9.20 27.18 3.58
C THR A 269 9.41 26.77 5.04
N LEU A 270 9.39 25.46 5.30
CA LEU A 270 9.67 24.88 6.62
C LEU A 270 11.15 24.54 6.79
N LEU A 271 11.78 24.05 5.72
CA LEU A 271 13.20 23.71 5.71
C LEU A 271 13.76 24.03 4.32
N ASP A 272 14.81 24.87 4.26
CA ASP A 272 15.46 25.23 2.98
C ASP A 272 16.84 24.59 2.77
N ASN A 273 17.48 24.11 3.83
CA ASN A 273 18.83 23.55 3.81
C ASN A 273 19.88 24.43 3.08
N SER A 274 19.70 25.76 3.08
CA SER A 274 20.55 26.71 2.36
C SER A 274 22.02 26.62 2.80
N LYS A 275 22.28 26.41 4.09
CA LYS A 275 23.62 26.21 4.63
C LYS A 275 24.27 24.95 4.07
N LEU A 276 23.58 23.81 4.10
CA LEU A 276 24.07 22.56 3.54
C LEU A 276 24.35 22.68 2.04
N LYS A 277 23.46 23.36 1.30
CA LYS A 277 23.65 23.63 -0.13
C LYS A 277 24.93 24.41 -0.40
N SER A 278 25.22 25.43 0.42
CA SER A 278 26.45 26.22 0.30
C SER A 278 27.69 25.39 0.63
N GLU A 279 27.63 24.54 1.64
CA GLU A 279 28.74 23.65 2.02
C GLU A 279 29.03 22.63 0.90
N VAL A 280 28.01 21.96 0.37
CA VAL A 280 28.17 20.98 -0.74
C VAL A 280 28.75 21.64 -2.00
N ALA A 281 28.37 22.88 -2.31
CA ALA A 281 28.90 23.61 -3.45
C ALA A 281 30.42 23.88 -3.36
N THR A 282 31.02 23.79 -2.18
CA THR A 282 32.48 23.93 -2.00
C THR A 282 33.25 22.64 -2.26
N LEU A 283 32.58 21.52 -2.42
CA LEU A 283 33.18 20.19 -2.66
C LEU A 283 33.38 19.88 -4.16
N ASN A 284 32.92 20.75 -5.05
CA ASN A 284 33.01 20.59 -6.51
C ASN A 284 34.13 21.44 -7.10
#